data_1d37d089b0364509587fff4f29bf32b7
#
_entry.id   1d37d089b0364509587fff4f29bf32b7
#
_cell.length_a   1.000
_cell.length_b   1.000
_cell.length_c   1.000
_cell.angle_alpha   90.00
_cell.angle_beta   90.00
_cell.angle_gamma   90.00
#
_symmetry.space_group_name_H-M   'P 1'
#
loop_
_entity.id
_entity.type
_entity.pdbx_description
1 polymer ?
#
loop_
_entity_poly.entity_id
_entity_poly.type
_entity_poly.pdbx_seq_one_letter_code
_entity_poly.pdbx_strand_id
1 'polypeptide(L)'
;MYQELLKVKGDSLCLTDKNITNISDGWALPPSYLDFAQELGFGRLMELFLTYIPKGKDNPYCDSLENQNSYWKDIFQQYKGLSLFKKEENLALLLNAEPFMASENGEIVFWDIRYPKKGEYPIYLVHFPVGIYFAGYHFQEFITNLTDETTYKSILKFHQEPLSPTFEPLTFVGY
;
A
#
# COMPACT_ATOMS: atom_id res chain seq x y z
N MET A 1 17.07 4.74 5.84
CA MET A 1 16.06 5.84 5.75
C MET A 1 14.75 5.47 6.46
N TYR A 2 14.11 4.34 6.15
CA TYR A 2 12.87 3.92 6.84
C TYR A 2 13.09 3.44 8.27
N GLN A 3 14.27 2.86 8.60
CA GLN A 3 14.66 2.52 9.97
C GLN A 3 14.84 3.73 10.89
N GLU A 4 14.98 4.93 10.33
CA GLU A 4 15.00 6.21 11.09
C GLU A 4 13.57 6.74 11.30
N LEU A 5 12.66 6.42 10.38
CA LEU A 5 11.27 6.85 10.40
C LEU A 5 10.38 5.91 11.23
N LEU A 6 10.72 4.63 11.27
CA LEU A 6 9.93 3.57 11.88
C LEU A 6 10.73 2.81 12.94
N LYS A 7 10.12 2.56 14.09
CA LYS A 7 10.65 1.64 15.08
C LYS A 7 10.41 0.19 14.63
N VAL A 8 11.48 -0.48 14.22
CA VAL A 8 11.43 -1.89 13.79
C VAL A 8 11.34 -2.80 15.02
N LYS A 9 10.36 -3.73 15.00
CA LYS A 9 10.10 -4.71 16.05
C LYS A 9 10.50 -6.11 15.56
N GLY A 10 11.74 -6.53 15.75
CA GLY A 10 12.26 -7.84 15.34
C GLY A 10 13.42 -7.74 14.35
N ASP A 11 14.07 -8.86 14.10
CA ASP A 11 15.36 -8.92 13.38
C ASP A 11 15.30 -9.66 12.04
N SER A 12 14.21 -10.41 11.78
CA SER A 12 14.10 -11.26 10.58
C SER A 12 13.37 -10.53 9.45
N LEU A 13 14.12 -9.79 8.63
CA LEU A 13 13.58 -9.06 7.48
C LEU A 13 13.41 -9.97 6.27
N CYS A 14 12.23 -9.92 5.65
CA CYS A 14 11.95 -10.57 4.36
C CYS A 14 11.93 -9.52 3.25
N LEU A 15 13.05 -9.32 2.58
CA LEU A 15 13.27 -8.22 1.64
C LEU A 15 12.92 -8.60 0.19
N THR A 16 12.68 -7.58 -0.61
CA THR A 16 12.59 -7.70 -2.08
C THR A 16 13.98 -7.83 -2.70
N ASP A 17 14.09 -8.66 -3.75
CA ASP A 17 15.30 -8.70 -4.58
C ASP A 17 15.48 -7.37 -5.33
N LYS A 18 16.72 -6.86 -5.33
CA LYS A 18 17.07 -5.58 -5.96
C LYS A 18 16.84 -5.53 -7.47
N ASN A 19 16.75 -6.69 -8.13
CA ASN A 19 16.49 -6.77 -9.56
C ASN A 19 15.00 -6.64 -9.93
N ILE A 20 14.10 -6.68 -8.96
CA ILE A 20 12.66 -6.56 -9.19
C ILE A 20 12.26 -5.09 -9.13
N THR A 21 11.85 -4.54 -10.27
CA THR A 21 11.46 -3.13 -10.41
C THR A 21 10.01 -2.94 -10.86
N ASN A 22 9.32 -4.02 -11.21
CA ASN A 22 7.92 -4.03 -11.61
C ASN A 22 7.25 -5.35 -11.23
N ILE A 23 5.92 -5.35 -11.19
CA ILE A 23 5.11 -6.56 -10.96
C ILE A 23 4.27 -6.93 -12.18
N SER A 24 4.12 -6.01 -13.13
CA SER A 24 3.39 -6.22 -14.39
C SER A 24 3.99 -5.35 -15.49
N ASP A 25 3.62 -5.65 -16.73
CA ASP A 25 4.02 -4.84 -17.87
C ASP A 25 3.27 -3.48 -17.87
N GLY A 26 3.96 -2.42 -18.28
CA GLY A 26 3.35 -1.12 -18.53
C GLY A 26 3.55 -0.05 -17.46
N TRP A 27 4.00 -0.40 -16.24
CA TRP A 27 4.36 0.57 -15.20
C TRP A 27 5.47 0.05 -14.28
N ALA A 28 6.27 0.95 -13.73
CA ALA A 28 7.33 0.65 -12.79
C ALA A 28 6.88 0.90 -11.36
N LEU A 29 7.37 0.11 -10.41
CA LEU A 29 7.11 0.36 -8.99
C LEU A 29 7.71 1.70 -8.56
N PRO A 30 7.02 2.46 -7.68
CA PRO A 30 7.53 3.74 -7.18
C PRO A 30 8.87 3.55 -6.46
N PRO A 31 9.87 4.41 -6.72
CA PRO A 31 11.17 4.32 -6.05
C PRO A 31 11.08 4.30 -4.52
N SER A 32 10.23 5.15 -3.95
CA SER A 32 10.07 5.21 -2.50
C SER A 32 9.57 3.91 -1.89
N TYR A 33 8.67 3.19 -2.60
CA TYR A 33 8.20 1.89 -2.14
C TYR A 33 9.21 0.77 -2.36
N LEU A 34 9.96 0.81 -3.46
CA LEU A 34 11.07 -0.12 -3.70
C LEU A 34 12.15 0.01 -2.62
N ASP A 35 12.52 1.23 -2.26
CA ASP A 35 13.47 1.49 -1.16
C ASP A 35 12.95 0.89 0.16
N PHE A 36 11.66 1.06 0.46
CA PHE A 36 11.04 0.44 1.63
C PHE A 36 11.09 -1.10 1.55
N ALA A 37 10.67 -1.68 0.43
CA ALA A 37 10.63 -3.13 0.25
C ALA A 37 12.03 -3.79 0.29
N GLN A 38 13.07 -3.04 -0.05
CA GLN A 38 14.47 -3.46 0.00
C GLN A 38 15.14 -3.20 1.37
N GLU A 39 14.60 -2.26 2.17
CA GLU A 39 15.14 -1.91 3.49
C GLU A 39 14.44 -2.65 4.64
N LEU A 40 13.10 -2.76 4.60
CA LEU A 40 12.26 -3.36 5.67
C LEU A 40 11.50 -4.60 5.20
N GLY A 41 10.97 -4.60 3.98
CA GLY A 41 10.37 -5.76 3.37
C GLY A 41 8.92 -6.04 3.76
N PHE A 42 8.59 -7.35 3.82
CA PHE A 42 7.25 -7.83 4.18
C PHE A 42 7.02 -7.74 5.68
N GLY A 43 5.88 -7.18 6.07
CA GLY A 43 5.56 -7.03 7.49
C GLY A 43 4.28 -6.27 7.76
N ARG A 44 4.06 -5.98 9.04
CA ARG A 44 2.97 -5.15 9.52
C ARG A 44 3.46 -3.73 9.79
N LEU A 45 3.00 -2.78 8.99
CA LEU A 45 3.31 -1.36 9.11
C LEU A 45 2.30 -0.67 10.02
N MET A 46 2.81 0.10 11.00
CA MET A 46 1.99 0.93 11.92
C MET A 46 0.90 0.12 12.65
N GLU A 47 1.18 -1.16 12.95
CA GLU A 47 0.26 -2.11 13.61
C GLU A 47 -1.07 -2.34 12.88
N LEU A 48 -1.23 -1.84 11.67
CA LEU A 48 -2.48 -1.85 10.91
C LEU A 48 -2.36 -2.49 9.52
N PHE A 49 -1.34 -2.14 8.74
CA PHE A 49 -1.26 -2.50 7.33
C PHE A 49 -0.29 -3.66 7.07
N LEU A 50 -0.71 -4.65 6.30
CA LEU A 50 0.20 -5.62 5.69
C LEU A 50 0.83 -4.99 4.44
N THR A 51 2.17 -4.94 4.43
CA THR A 51 2.97 -4.40 3.32
C THR A 51 3.36 -5.52 2.37
N TYR A 52 2.67 -5.63 1.24
CA TYR A 52 2.98 -6.64 0.23
C TYR A 52 4.18 -6.22 -0.60
N ILE A 53 5.22 -7.04 -0.67
CA ILE A 53 6.43 -6.73 -1.43
C ILE A 53 6.55 -7.60 -2.68
N PRO A 54 7.21 -7.10 -3.75
CA PRO A 54 7.42 -7.88 -4.96
C PRO A 54 8.39 -9.05 -4.71
N LYS A 55 8.03 -10.23 -5.22
CA LYS A 55 8.79 -11.47 -5.12
C LYS A 55 9.12 -12.07 -6.49
N GLY A 56 8.72 -11.39 -7.56
CA GLY A 56 8.89 -11.82 -8.94
C GLY A 56 7.69 -12.60 -9.49
N LYS A 57 7.66 -12.69 -10.81
CA LYS A 57 6.60 -13.40 -11.52
C LYS A 57 6.64 -14.91 -11.17
N ASP A 58 5.46 -15.50 -11.10
CA ASP A 58 5.29 -16.93 -10.81
C ASP A 58 5.82 -17.38 -9.43
N ASN A 59 5.91 -16.46 -8.46
CA ASN A 59 6.28 -16.81 -7.09
C ASN A 59 5.13 -17.58 -6.37
N PRO A 60 5.46 -18.47 -5.40
CA PRO A 60 4.46 -19.30 -4.71
C PRO A 60 3.77 -18.59 -3.53
N TYR A 61 4.12 -17.33 -3.23
CA TYR A 61 3.64 -16.66 -2.03
C TYR A 61 2.34 -15.90 -2.28
N CYS A 62 1.24 -16.31 -1.64
CA CYS A 62 -0.04 -15.62 -1.78
C CYS A 62 0.00 -14.17 -1.28
N ASP A 63 0.86 -13.86 -0.31
CA ASP A 63 1.04 -12.51 0.23
C ASP A 63 2.10 -11.68 -0.53
N SER A 64 2.56 -12.13 -1.70
CA SER A 64 3.40 -11.31 -2.56
C SER A 64 2.61 -10.14 -3.16
N LEU A 65 3.31 -9.06 -3.51
CA LEU A 65 2.67 -7.90 -4.13
C LEU A 65 1.97 -8.27 -5.44
N GLU A 66 2.56 -9.14 -6.26
CA GLU A 66 1.98 -9.59 -7.53
C GLU A 66 0.61 -10.25 -7.32
N ASN A 67 0.52 -11.17 -6.37
CA ASN A 67 -0.69 -11.93 -6.10
C ASN A 67 -1.75 -11.07 -5.40
N GLN A 68 -1.36 -10.27 -4.43
CA GLN A 68 -2.27 -9.38 -3.71
C GLN A 68 -2.78 -8.23 -4.58
N ASN A 69 -1.93 -7.65 -5.44
CA ASN A 69 -2.35 -6.63 -6.39
C ASN A 69 -3.46 -7.18 -7.32
N SER A 70 -3.25 -8.37 -7.90
CA SER A 70 -4.27 -9.03 -8.74
C SER A 70 -5.56 -9.29 -7.97
N TYR A 71 -5.48 -9.86 -6.78
CA TYR A 71 -6.65 -10.14 -5.92
C TYR A 71 -7.47 -8.88 -5.62
N TRP A 72 -6.84 -7.80 -5.17
CA TRP A 72 -7.55 -6.57 -4.83
C TRP A 72 -8.11 -5.85 -6.04
N LYS A 73 -7.45 -5.94 -7.21
CA LYS A 73 -8.01 -5.42 -8.47
C LYS A 73 -9.31 -6.15 -8.84
N ASP A 74 -9.38 -7.46 -8.66
CA ASP A 74 -10.60 -8.23 -8.89
C ASP A 74 -11.71 -7.82 -7.91
N ILE A 75 -11.39 -7.58 -6.64
CA ILE A 75 -12.34 -7.05 -5.66
C ILE A 75 -12.85 -5.66 -6.07
N PHE A 76 -11.97 -4.76 -6.52
CA PHE A 76 -12.38 -3.44 -7.01
C PHE A 76 -13.35 -3.53 -8.19
N GLN A 77 -13.13 -4.49 -9.11
CA GLN A 77 -14.06 -4.73 -10.23
C GLN A 77 -15.45 -5.17 -9.75
N GLN A 78 -15.51 -6.04 -8.71
CA GLN A 78 -16.79 -6.49 -8.15
C GLN A 78 -17.55 -5.35 -7.46
N TYR A 79 -16.85 -4.37 -6.90
CA TYR A 79 -17.43 -3.27 -6.13
C TYR A 79 -17.87 -2.07 -6.98
N LYS A 80 -17.72 -2.11 -8.31
CA LYS A 80 -18.12 -1.01 -9.23
C LYS A 80 -19.57 -0.54 -9.05
N GLY A 81 -20.46 -1.40 -8.58
CA GLY A 81 -21.87 -1.08 -8.35
C GLY A 81 -22.16 -0.30 -7.07
N LEU A 82 -21.17 -0.13 -6.18
CA LEU A 82 -21.36 0.59 -4.93
C LEU A 82 -21.59 2.09 -5.18
N SER A 83 -22.33 2.71 -4.26
CA SER A 83 -22.65 4.15 -4.34
C SER A 83 -21.42 5.05 -4.40
N LEU A 84 -20.33 4.63 -3.78
CA LEU A 84 -19.03 5.31 -3.82
C LEU A 84 -18.53 5.55 -5.26
N PHE A 85 -18.83 4.64 -6.19
CA PHE A 85 -18.39 4.67 -7.59
C PHE A 85 -19.36 5.35 -8.55
N LYS A 86 -20.48 5.88 -8.06
CA LYS A 86 -21.38 6.70 -8.89
C LYS A 86 -20.77 8.06 -9.26
N LYS A 87 -19.76 8.52 -8.50
CA LYS A 87 -18.95 9.68 -8.88
C LYS A 87 -17.91 9.24 -9.89
N GLU A 88 -17.88 9.91 -11.04
CA GLU A 88 -16.98 9.59 -12.16
C GLU A 88 -15.49 9.60 -11.76
N GLU A 89 -15.08 10.58 -10.94
CA GLU A 89 -13.71 10.67 -10.45
C GLU A 89 -13.30 9.48 -9.56
N ASN A 90 -14.22 9.00 -8.69
CA ASN A 90 -13.94 7.82 -7.85
C ASN A 90 -13.85 6.56 -8.70
N LEU A 91 -14.72 6.42 -9.70
CA LEU A 91 -14.66 5.30 -10.63
C LEU A 91 -13.35 5.33 -11.42
N ALA A 92 -12.94 6.50 -11.91
CA ALA A 92 -11.67 6.67 -12.63
C ALA A 92 -10.45 6.33 -11.78
N LEU A 93 -10.45 6.71 -10.49
CA LEU A 93 -9.41 6.33 -9.54
C LEU A 93 -9.29 4.81 -9.42
N LEU A 94 -10.40 4.11 -9.19
CA LEU A 94 -10.39 2.67 -8.95
C LEU A 94 -10.10 1.84 -10.19
N LEU A 95 -10.50 2.31 -11.37
CA LEU A 95 -10.16 1.64 -12.63
C LEU A 95 -8.67 1.70 -12.97
N ASN A 96 -7.93 2.63 -12.37
CA ASN A 96 -6.49 2.82 -12.56
C ASN A 96 -5.70 2.58 -11.26
N ALA A 97 -6.34 1.99 -10.27
CA ALA A 97 -5.71 1.67 -8.99
C ALA A 97 -4.79 0.46 -9.12
N GLU A 98 -3.61 0.58 -8.52
CA GLU A 98 -2.70 -0.52 -8.29
C GLU A 98 -2.54 -0.74 -6.78
N PRO A 99 -3.35 -1.66 -6.18
CA PRO A 99 -3.33 -1.95 -4.75
C PRO A 99 -2.01 -2.57 -4.31
N PHE A 100 -1.50 -2.16 -3.13
CA PHE A 100 -0.22 -2.63 -2.63
C PHE A 100 -0.15 -2.88 -1.12
N MET A 101 -1.16 -2.47 -0.38
CA MET A 101 -1.30 -2.78 1.04
C MET A 101 -2.78 -2.93 1.41
N ALA A 102 -3.05 -3.70 2.44
CA ALA A 102 -4.37 -3.82 3.03
C ALA A 102 -4.29 -3.83 4.56
N SER A 103 -5.31 -3.32 5.21
CA SER A 103 -5.46 -3.41 6.66
C SER A 103 -6.38 -4.56 7.06
N GLU A 104 -6.25 -4.97 8.31
CA GLU A 104 -7.18 -5.95 8.93
C GLU A 104 -8.59 -5.37 9.12
N ASN A 105 -8.75 -4.05 9.04
CA ASN A 105 -10.03 -3.34 9.20
C ASN A 105 -10.75 -3.06 7.86
N GLY A 106 -10.18 -3.51 6.73
CA GLY A 106 -10.79 -3.39 5.41
C GLY A 106 -10.40 -2.14 4.62
N GLU A 107 -9.42 -1.35 5.09
CA GLU A 107 -8.80 -0.31 4.28
C GLU A 107 -7.84 -0.96 3.27
N ILE A 108 -7.85 -0.45 2.04
CA ILE A 108 -6.92 -0.85 0.98
C ILE A 108 -6.19 0.39 0.50
N VAL A 109 -4.86 0.29 0.41
CA VAL A 109 -3.99 1.37 -0.08
C VAL A 109 -3.54 1.04 -1.49
N PHE A 110 -3.63 2.02 -2.38
CA PHE A 110 -3.32 1.85 -3.79
C PHE A 110 -2.65 3.08 -4.39
N TRP A 111 -1.90 2.86 -5.47
CA TRP A 111 -1.37 3.93 -6.32
C TRP A 111 -2.36 4.27 -7.43
N ASP A 112 -2.49 5.58 -7.74
CA ASP A 112 -3.11 6.05 -8.99
C ASP A 112 -2.02 6.23 -10.05
N ILE A 113 -1.90 5.28 -10.96
CA ILE A 113 -0.80 5.25 -11.95
C ILE A 113 -0.99 6.22 -13.13
N ARG A 114 -2.10 6.95 -13.19
CA ARG A 114 -2.38 7.87 -14.31
C ARG A 114 -1.46 9.09 -14.35
N TYR A 115 -0.95 9.52 -13.19
CA TYR A 115 -0.26 10.80 -13.03
C TYR A 115 1.10 10.64 -12.33
N PRO A 116 2.06 9.97 -12.97
CA PRO A 116 3.39 9.78 -12.38
C PRO A 116 4.13 11.12 -12.27
N LYS A 117 4.79 11.33 -11.13
CA LYS A 117 5.68 12.48 -10.92
C LYS A 117 7.03 12.00 -10.40
N LYS A 118 8.07 12.11 -11.22
CA LYS A 118 9.42 11.61 -10.92
C LYS A 118 9.45 10.10 -10.57
N GLY A 119 8.58 9.31 -11.20
CA GLY A 119 8.45 7.87 -10.92
C GLY A 119 7.56 7.51 -9.72
N GLU A 120 7.15 8.48 -8.92
CA GLU A 120 6.18 8.29 -7.84
C GLU A 120 4.75 8.44 -8.34
N TYR A 121 3.81 7.76 -7.67
CA TYR A 121 2.38 7.87 -7.95
C TYR A 121 1.63 8.34 -6.71
N PRO A 122 0.56 9.15 -6.88
CA PRO A 122 -0.32 9.50 -5.77
C PRO A 122 -0.85 8.26 -5.06
N ILE A 123 -0.81 8.27 -3.74
CA ILE A 123 -1.27 7.19 -2.87
C ILE A 123 -2.64 7.55 -2.33
N TYR A 124 -3.57 6.62 -2.44
CA TYR A 124 -4.91 6.72 -1.89
C TYR A 124 -5.21 5.55 -0.96
N LEU A 125 -6.06 5.81 0.01
CA LEU A 125 -6.67 4.80 0.87
C LEU A 125 -8.16 4.75 0.58
N VAL A 126 -8.69 3.55 0.31
CA VAL A 126 -10.13 3.31 0.21
C VAL A 126 -10.62 2.49 1.38
N HIS A 127 -11.74 2.91 1.97
CA HIS A 127 -12.50 2.16 2.94
C HIS A 127 -13.91 1.95 2.39
N PHE A 128 -14.21 0.73 1.95
CA PHE A 128 -15.52 0.42 1.37
C PHE A 128 -16.62 0.29 2.44
N PRO A 129 -17.81 0.82 2.20
CA PRO A 129 -18.25 1.70 1.11
C PRO A 129 -18.10 3.20 1.42
N VAL A 130 -17.29 3.57 2.38
CA VAL A 130 -17.29 4.88 3.05
C VAL A 130 -16.67 5.99 2.22
N GLY A 131 -15.46 5.76 1.69
CA GLY A 131 -14.77 6.81 0.94
C GLY A 131 -13.39 6.44 0.44
N ILE A 132 -12.84 7.34 -0.40
CA ILE A 132 -11.46 7.31 -0.89
C ILE A 132 -10.77 8.57 -0.42
N TYR A 133 -9.56 8.44 0.11
CA TYR A 133 -8.83 9.52 0.73
C TYR A 133 -7.42 9.59 0.16
N PHE A 134 -6.99 10.78 -0.27
CA PHE A 134 -5.62 11.02 -0.66
C PHE A 134 -4.70 10.89 0.57
N ALA A 135 -3.62 10.15 0.44
CA ALA A 135 -2.76 9.79 1.56
C ALA A 135 -1.29 10.24 1.40
N GLY A 136 -0.88 10.66 0.21
CA GLY A 136 0.47 11.18 -0.03
C GLY A 136 0.92 11.00 -1.48
N TYR A 137 2.04 11.64 -1.86
CA TYR A 137 2.64 11.54 -3.19
C TYR A 137 3.77 10.52 -3.27
N HIS A 138 4.32 10.08 -2.14
CA HIS A 138 5.35 9.06 -2.03
C HIS A 138 5.24 8.36 -0.67
N PHE A 139 5.92 7.22 -0.53
CA PHE A 139 5.67 6.32 0.60
C PHE A 139 6.08 6.91 1.97
N GLN A 140 7.14 7.72 2.04
CA GLN A 140 7.51 8.41 3.28
C GLN A 140 6.44 9.42 3.72
N GLU A 141 5.88 10.17 2.77
CA GLU A 141 4.79 11.11 3.06
C GLU A 141 3.54 10.37 3.55
N PHE A 142 3.20 9.23 2.93
CA PHE A 142 2.13 8.36 3.41
C PHE A 142 2.31 7.98 4.88
N ILE A 143 3.49 7.50 5.27
CA ILE A 143 3.80 7.13 6.66
C ILE A 143 3.68 8.38 7.56
N THR A 144 4.28 9.48 7.17
CA THR A 144 4.25 10.74 7.95
C THR A 144 2.82 11.22 8.15
N ASN A 145 2.00 11.24 7.11
CA ASN A 145 0.62 11.72 7.18
C ASN A 145 -0.27 10.87 8.10
N LEU A 146 0.00 9.57 8.23
CA LEU A 146 -0.77 8.68 9.10
C LEU A 146 -0.30 8.69 10.55
N THR A 147 0.93 9.11 10.81
CA THR A 147 1.54 9.16 12.15
C THR A 147 1.54 10.56 12.76
N ASP A 148 1.19 11.61 12.00
CA ASP A 148 1.13 12.99 12.44
C ASP A 148 -0.25 13.35 13.00
N GLU A 149 -0.29 13.99 14.17
CA GLU A 149 -1.52 14.35 14.92
C GLU A 149 -2.46 15.27 14.14
N THR A 150 -1.95 16.03 13.18
CA THR A 150 -2.74 17.02 12.44
C THR A 150 -3.31 16.49 11.13
N THR A 151 -2.66 15.49 10.53
CA THR A 151 -3.01 15.01 9.18
C THR A 151 -3.74 13.67 9.15
N TYR A 152 -3.48 12.75 10.10
CA TYR A 152 -4.04 11.40 10.07
C TYR A 152 -5.57 11.37 9.93
N LYS A 153 -6.28 12.28 10.58
CA LYS A 153 -7.75 12.30 10.61
C LYS A 153 -8.38 12.61 9.26
N SER A 154 -7.65 13.24 8.36
CA SER A 154 -8.10 13.48 6.98
C SER A 154 -8.14 12.18 6.15
N ILE A 155 -7.37 11.18 6.55
CA ILE A 155 -7.20 9.89 5.87
C ILE A 155 -7.92 8.77 6.63
N LEU A 156 -7.61 8.62 7.92
CA LEU A 156 -8.16 7.58 8.81
C LEU A 156 -9.37 8.13 9.60
N LYS A 157 -10.52 8.15 8.97
CA LYS A 157 -11.73 8.82 9.50
C LYS A 157 -12.22 8.22 10.82
N PHE A 158 -12.04 6.93 11.05
CA PHE A 158 -12.55 6.22 12.22
C PHE A 158 -11.53 6.04 13.35
N HIS A 159 -10.25 6.32 13.09
CA HIS A 159 -9.22 6.26 14.12
C HIS A 159 -9.32 7.47 15.07
N GLN A 160 -9.11 7.25 16.37
CA GLN A 160 -9.17 8.31 17.39
C GLN A 160 -7.82 8.98 17.60
N GLU A 161 -6.73 8.30 17.25
CA GLU A 161 -5.35 8.73 17.41
C GLU A 161 -4.55 8.44 16.13
N PRO A 162 -3.45 9.15 15.88
CA PRO A 162 -2.54 8.80 14.79
C PRO A 162 -1.92 7.42 15.02
N LEU A 163 -1.49 6.79 13.94
CA LEU A 163 -0.86 5.47 14.03
C LEU A 163 0.54 5.57 14.63
N SER A 164 0.95 4.55 15.37
CA SER A 164 2.31 4.44 15.88
C SER A 164 3.29 4.20 14.75
N PRO A 165 4.43 4.92 14.66
CA PRO A 165 5.44 4.72 13.63
C PRO A 165 6.27 3.46 13.90
N THR A 166 5.68 2.29 13.67
CA THR A 166 6.29 0.98 13.92
C THR A 166 6.25 0.09 12.69
N PHE A 167 7.20 -0.83 12.61
CA PHE A 167 7.21 -1.91 11.63
C PHE A 167 7.56 -3.24 12.30
N GLU A 168 6.74 -4.26 12.09
CA GLU A 168 6.93 -5.62 12.55
C GLU A 168 7.21 -6.52 11.35
N PRO A 169 8.45 -7.01 11.18
CA PRO A 169 8.78 -7.93 10.10
C PRO A 169 7.98 -9.23 10.20
N LEU A 170 7.51 -9.71 9.05
CA LEU A 170 6.84 -10.99 8.91
C LEU A 170 7.58 -11.87 7.88
N THR A 171 7.34 -13.17 7.95
CA THR A 171 7.86 -14.12 6.97
C THR A 171 6.73 -14.65 6.11
N PHE A 172 7.02 -14.88 4.82
CA PHE A 172 6.06 -15.55 3.95
C PHE A 172 5.86 -17.00 4.40
N VAL A 173 4.60 -17.39 4.48
CA VAL A 173 4.25 -18.81 4.65
C VAL A 173 4.21 -19.41 3.25
N GLY A 174 5.13 -20.35 2.99
CA GLY A 174 5.10 -21.13 1.76
C GLY A 174 3.99 -22.19 1.83
N TYR A 175 3.31 -22.42 0.71
CA TYR A 175 2.42 -23.56 0.51
C TYR A 175 3.17 -24.71 -0.13
#